data_e8df48ded8772577228e1d0aba30f9e9
#
_entry.id   e8df48ded8772577228e1d0aba30f9e9
#
_cell.length_a   1.000
_cell.length_b   1.000
_cell.length_c   1.000
_cell.angle_alpha   90.00
_cell.angle_beta   90.00
_cell.angle_gamma   90.00
#
_symmetry.space_group_name_H-M   'P 1'
#
loop_
_entity.id
_entity.type
_entity.pdbx_description
1 polymer ?
#
loop_
_entity_poly.entity_id
_entity_poly.type
_entity_poly.pdbx_seq_one_letter_code
_entity_poly.pdbx_strand_id
1 'polypeptide(L)'
;MKKRFAIIAALGSTQTLAWASSFYLPAVLGAPIAHDIGLSTPWTYAALSFGLGVSALLGPSLGHYIDHHGGRPILCGSNLAFAGGLCLFAASTGPLSLMLAWLVLGIAMAAGLYEAAFASLTRMYGHGSRGAITGITLLAGFASTIGWPASALLEHSFGWRGACLAWAGMHLCVGLPLNAWALRDEKSVLRDAGDIERAEALPTWNNSMWVLAFVFTASGMVTIGLAANLPLLFVAVGASPPAAIAAASLLGPVQVVARILEFSARHRIDPLASARIANVLHPLGAAVIALGGAPVVAAFAVLHGAGSGMLTITRGTLPLALYGPHGYGARVGRIAAPARVGQALSPFIFSVAIAKLGVVTLAISSGLSCAALIGLYQLSLPRKAERRNEAP
;
A
#
# COMPACT_ATOMS: atom_id res chain seq x y z
N MET A 1 1.77 -6.88 -28.15
CA MET A 1 1.97 -7.58 -26.85
C MET A 1 3.33 -7.31 -26.21
N LYS A 2 4.46 -7.49 -26.89
CA LYS A 2 5.82 -7.30 -26.32
C LYS A 2 6.05 -5.90 -25.70
N LYS A 3 5.65 -4.81 -26.39
CA LYS A 3 5.82 -3.43 -25.89
C LYS A 3 5.03 -3.17 -24.59
N ARG A 4 3.78 -3.69 -24.50
CA ARG A 4 2.94 -3.55 -23.29
C ARG A 4 3.55 -4.28 -22.10
N PHE A 5 4.06 -5.49 -22.30
CA PHE A 5 4.74 -6.25 -21.25
C PHE A 5 5.97 -5.50 -20.73
N ALA A 6 6.79 -4.94 -21.63
CA ALA A 6 7.98 -4.16 -21.26
C ALA A 6 7.63 -2.89 -20.46
N ILE A 7 6.54 -2.18 -20.80
CA ILE A 7 6.03 -1.03 -20.03
C ILE A 7 5.58 -1.47 -18.63
N ILE A 8 4.85 -2.60 -18.53
CA ILE A 8 4.42 -3.16 -17.24
C ILE A 8 5.64 -3.55 -16.39
N ALA A 9 6.64 -4.18 -16.98
CA ALA A 9 7.86 -4.56 -16.27
C ALA A 9 8.62 -3.32 -15.77
N ALA A 10 8.81 -2.32 -16.63
CA ALA A 10 9.49 -1.08 -16.25
C ALA A 10 8.76 -0.33 -15.13
N LEU A 11 7.46 -0.07 -15.29
CA LEU A 11 6.66 0.60 -14.27
C LEU A 11 6.54 -0.24 -12.99
N GLY A 12 6.42 -1.56 -13.09
CA GLY A 12 6.42 -2.46 -11.94
C GLY A 12 7.72 -2.40 -11.15
N SER A 13 8.87 -2.37 -11.84
CA SER A 13 10.19 -2.21 -11.20
C SER A 13 10.33 -0.86 -10.52
N THR A 14 9.87 0.23 -11.15
CA THR A 14 9.91 1.57 -10.52
C THR A 14 8.96 1.66 -9.33
N GLN A 15 7.81 0.98 -9.35
CA GLN A 15 6.92 0.87 -8.20
C GLN A 15 7.58 0.07 -7.07
N THR A 16 8.24 -1.05 -7.37
CA THR A 16 9.01 -1.82 -6.38
C THR A 16 10.05 -0.96 -5.70
N LEU A 17 10.83 -0.20 -6.49
CA LEU A 17 11.84 0.73 -5.99
C LEU A 17 11.22 1.82 -5.10
N ALA A 18 10.14 2.47 -5.55
CA ALA A 18 9.49 3.55 -4.83
C ALA A 18 8.92 3.10 -3.47
N TRP A 19 8.23 1.95 -3.41
CA TRP A 19 7.73 1.38 -2.17
C TRP A 19 8.85 0.95 -1.23
N ALA A 20 9.91 0.31 -1.74
CA ALA A 20 11.05 -0.18 -0.96
C ALA A 20 11.81 0.96 -0.26
N SER A 21 12.05 2.05 -1.01
CA SER A 21 12.84 3.20 -0.56
C SER A 21 12.05 4.28 0.19
N SER A 22 10.74 4.11 0.37
CA SER A 22 9.90 5.06 1.11
C SER A 22 9.09 4.35 2.20
N PHE A 23 7.97 3.74 1.87
CA PHE A 23 7.05 3.13 2.84
C PHE A 23 7.71 2.04 3.71
N TYR A 24 8.54 1.18 3.11
CA TYR A 24 9.19 0.08 3.81
C TYR A 24 10.52 0.47 4.49
N LEU A 25 11.04 1.66 4.22
CA LEU A 25 12.33 2.14 4.72
C LEU A 25 12.40 2.21 6.27
N PRO A 26 11.41 2.78 6.98
CA PRO A 26 11.46 2.93 8.44
C PRO A 26 11.48 1.60 9.20
N ALA A 27 10.98 0.51 8.60
CA ALA A 27 10.98 -0.81 9.22
C ALA A 27 12.40 -1.33 9.52
N VAL A 28 13.39 -0.90 8.74
CA VAL A 28 14.80 -1.27 8.90
C VAL A 28 15.63 -0.10 9.42
N LEU A 29 15.50 1.07 8.81
CA LEU A 29 16.33 2.23 9.16
C LEU A 29 15.77 3.07 10.32
N GLY A 30 14.52 2.84 10.74
CA GLY A 30 13.86 3.67 11.74
C GLY A 30 14.54 3.67 13.11
N ALA A 31 15.03 2.53 13.58
CA ALA A 31 15.75 2.42 14.85
C ALA A 31 17.17 3.04 14.79
N PRO A 32 18.02 2.73 13.78
CA PRO A 32 19.30 3.42 13.59
C PRO A 32 19.18 4.94 13.50
N ILE A 33 18.18 5.44 12.76
CA ILE A 33 17.93 6.88 12.62
C ILE A 33 17.53 7.49 13.97
N ALA A 34 16.57 6.89 14.66
CA ALA A 34 16.10 7.39 15.95
C ALA A 34 17.24 7.47 16.97
N HIS A 35 18.09 6.45 17.03
CA HIS A 35 19.25 6.43 17.91
C HIS A 35 20.24 7.56 17.59
N ASP A 36 20.58 7.75 16.31
CA ASP A 36 21.61 8.70 15.88
C ASP A 36 21.17 10.17 16.05
N ILE A 37 19.89 10.46 15.85
CA ILE A 37 19.35 11.84 15.99
C ILE A 37 18.67 12.10 17.34
N GLY A 38 18.80 11.18 18.32
CA GLY A 38 18.30 11.36 19.69
C GLY A 38 16.78 11.32 19.81
N LEU A 39 16.08 10.56 18.95
CA LEU A 39 14.63 10.39 18.98
C LEU A 39 14.23 8.98 19.43
N SER A 40 12.98 8.81 19.85
CA SER A 40 12.43 7.47 20.02
C SER A 40 11.96 6.90 18.67
N THR A 41 12.04 5.57 18.49
CA THR A 41 11.62 4.90 17.25
C THR A 41 10.21 5.29 16.77
N PRO A 42 9.18 5.45 17.64
CA PRO A 42 7.87 5.91 17.18
C PRO A 42 7.88 7.24 16.43
N TRP A 43 8.85 8.14 16.69
CA TRP A 43 8.96 9.40 15.95
C TRP A 43 9.29 9.22 14.47
N THR A 44 10.06 8.19 14.11
CA THR A 44 10.35 7.89 12.70
C THR A 44 9.10 7.42 11.97
N TYR A 45 8.20 6.72 12.67
CA TYR A 45 6.91 6.31 12.13
C TYR A 45 5.88 7.45 12.14
N ALA A 46 5.96 8.39 13.09
CA ALA A 46 5.17 9.62 13.03
C ALA A 46 5.50 10.44 11.79
N ALA A 47 6.79 10.52 11.46
CA ALA A 47 7.27 11.20 10.26
C ALA A 47 6.81 10.48 8.97
N LEU A 48 6.83 9.13 8.92
CA LEU A 48 6.20 8.35 7.84
C LEU A 48 4.70 8.66 7.74
N SER A 49 3.98 8.65 8.86
CA SER A 49 2.54 8.94 8.89
C SER A 49 2.25 10.35 8.38
N PHE A 50 3.09 11.33 8.70
CA PHE A 50 3.02 12.68 8.14
C PHE A 50 3.21 12.66 6.61
N GLY A 51 4.24 11.97 6.11
CA GLY A 51 4.47 11.80 4.66
C GLY A 51 3.28 11.15 3.94
N LEU A 52 2.67 10.11 4.54
CA LEU A 52 1.46 9.47 4.02
C LEU A 52 0.26 10.45 3.99
N GLY A 53 0.14 11.29 5.02
CA GLY A 53 -0.87 12.35 5.06
C GLY A 53 -0.69 13.36 3.91
N VAL A 54 0.54 13.82 3.69
CA VAL A 54 0.88 14.70 2.55
C VAL A 54 0.54 14.02 1.23
N SER A 55 0.90 12.73 1.09
CA SER A 55 0.58 11.95 -0.11
C SER A 55 -0.93 11.83 -0.34
N ALA A 56 -1.70 11.59 0.70
CA ALA A 56 -3.16 11.48 0.60
C ALA A 56 -3.82 12.80 0.17
N LEU A 57 -3.31 13.93 0.64
CA LEU A 57 -3.82 15.26 0.30
C LEU A 57 -3.52 15.65 -1.16
N LEU A 58 -2.32 15.31 -1.66
CA LEU A 58 -1.88 15.70 -3.00
C LEU A 58 -2.35 14.73 -4.09
N GLY A 59 -2.64 13.47 -3.72
CA GLY A 59 -3.03 12.42 -4.68
C GLY A 59 -4.13 12.81 -5.66
N PRO A 60 -5.28 13.36 -5.21
CA PRO A 60 -6.36 13.76 -6.12
C PRO A 60 -5.93 14.83 -7.15
N SER A 61 -5.17 15.85 -6.72
CA SER A 61 -4.71 16.92 -7.61
C SER A 61 -3.72 16.41 -8.65
N LEU A 62 -2.82 15.50 -8.25
CA LEU A 62 -1.85 14.86 -9.16
C LEU A 62 -2.55 13.91 -10.13
N GLY A 63 -3.56 13.17 -9.68
CA GLY A 63 -4.40 12.34 -10.54
C GLY A 63 -5.07 13.17 -11.62
N HIS A 64 -5.71 14.28 -11.23
CA HIS A 64 -6.33 15.21 -12.17
C HIS A 64 -5.32 15.80 -13.16
N TYR A 65 -4.13 16.16 -12.70
CA TYR A 65 -3.06 16.63 -13.59
C TYR A 65 -2.66 15.56 -14.62
N ILE A 66 -2.51 14.29 -14.17
CA ILE A 66 -2.17 13.17 -15.06
C ILE A 66 -3.24 12.96 -16.13
N ASP A 67 -4.51 13.06 -15.77
CA ASP A 67 -5.63 12.88 -16.70
C ASP A 67 -5.56 13.91 -17.86
N HIS A 68 -5.10 15.12 -17.59
CA HIS A 68 -5.04 16.21 -18.58
C HIS A 68 -3.70 16.26 -19.34
N HIS A 69 -2.57 16.11 -18.61
CA HIS A 69 -1.23 16.40 -19.15
C HIS A 69 -0.38 15.14 -19.36
N GLY A 70 -0.85 13.96 -18.87
CA GLY A 70 -0.10 12.70 -18.92
C GLY A 70 0.73 12.43 -17.68
N GLY A 71 1.09 11.16 -17.50
CA GLY A 71 1.80 10.68 -16.31
C GLY A 71 3.31 10.85 -16.36
N ARG A 72 3.90 11.01 -17.55
CA ARG A 72 5.36 11.09 -17.73
C ARG A 72 6.03 12.16 -16.86
N PRO A 73 5.61 13.46 -16.90
CA PRO A 73 6.25 14.48 -16.06
C PRO A 73 6.12 14.20 -14.57
N ILE A 74 4.97 13.67 -14.13
CA ILE A 74 4.70 13.37 -12.73
C ILE A 74 5.56 12.19 -12.25
N LEU A 75 5.56 11.06 -12.97
CA LEU A 75 6.34 9.87 -12.59
C LEU A 75 7.86 10.08 -12.76
N CYS A 76 8.33 10.87 -13.70
CA CYS A 76 9.73 11.27 -13.78
C CYS A 76 10.09 12.23 -12.65
N GLY A 77 9.27 13.25 -12.40
CA GLY A 77 9.45 14.21 -11.30
C GLY A 77 9.45 13.54 -9.93
N SER A 78 8.64 12.47 -9.74
CA SER A 78 8.65 11.71 -8.50
C SER A 78 10.01 11.08 -8.18
N ASN A 79 10.75 10.58 -9.19
CA ASN A 79 12.09 10.03 -8.96
C ASN A 79 13.09 11.10 -8.51
N LEU A 80 12.99 12.32 -9.04
CA LEU A 80 13.78 13.46 -8.56
C LEU A 80 13.38 13.84 -7.13
N ALA A 81 12.10 13.85 -6.82
CA ALA A 81 11.59 14.13 -5.48
C ALA A 81 11.98 13.03 -4.48
N PHE A 82 11.92 11.72 -4.86
CA PHE A 82 12.44 10.63 -4.03
C PHE A 82 13.94 10.80 -3.77
N ALA A 83 14.74 11.04 -4.80
CA ALA A 83 16.17 11.24 -4.64
C ALA A 83 16.48 12.44 -3.74
N GLY A 84 15.85 13.59 -3.97
CA GLY A 84 15.99 14.78 -3.13
C GLY A 84 15.55 14.56 -1.69
N GLY A 85 14.40 13.91 -1.48
CA GLY A 85 13.88 13.56 -0.16
C GLY A 85 14.80 12.60 0.60
N LEU A 86 15.36 11.59 -0.07
CA LEU A 86 16.32 10.64 0.51
C LEU A 86 17.66 11.30 0.83
N CYS A 87 18.13 12.25 0.01
CA CYS A 87 19.31 13.07 0.33
C CYS A 87 19.07 13.96 1.56
N LEU A 88 17.91 14.63 1.64
CA LEU A 88 17.51 15.39 2.83
C LEU A 88 17.38 14.49 4.06
N PHE A 89 16.88 13.27 3.88
CA PHE A 89 16.80 12.26 4.93
C PHE A 89 18.19 11.90 5.45
N ALA A 90 19.15 11.60 4.55
CA ALA A 90 20.54 11.34 4.90
C ALA A 90 21.23 12.51 5.61
N ALA A 91 20.83 13.74 5.29
CA ALA A 91 21.35 14.96 5.93
C ALA A 91 20.63 15.32 7.25
N SER A 92 19.63 14.56 7.68
CA SER A 92 18.85 14.87 8.87
C SER A 92 19.69 14.76 10.15
N THR A 93 19.56 15.78 11.00
CA THR A 93 20.27 15.90 12.30
C THR A 93 19.34 16.09 13.48
N GLY A 94 18.02 16.14 13.24
CA GLY A 94 17.02 16.35 14.29
C GLY A 94 15.60 16.21 13.77
N PRO A 95 14.58 16.40 14.63
CA PRO A 95 13.18 16.15 14.30
C PRO A 95 12.65 17.02 13.15
N LEU A 96 13.05 18.30 13.10
CA LEU A 96 12.56 19.22 12.06
C LEU A 96 13.11 18.84 10.67
N SER A 97 14.42 18.54 10.55
CA SER A 97 15.02 18.10 9.30
C SER A 97 14.45 16.76 8.83
N LEU A 98 14.14 15.84 9.76
CA LEU A 98 13.44 14.59 9.47
C LEU A 98 12.04 14.84 8.89
N MET A 99 11.26 15.74 9.49
CA MET A 99 9.92 16.10 9.00
C MET A 99 9.97 16.76 7.62
N LEU A 100 10.96 17.63 7.35
CA LEU A 100 11.18 18.23 6.03
C LEU A 100 11.51 17.17 4.98
N ALA A 101 12.35 16.20 5.32
CA ALA A 101 12.65 15.08 4.44
C ALA A 101 11.37 14.26 4.12
N TRP A 102 10.54 13.97 5.13
CA TRP A 102 9.27 13.27 4.94
C TRP A 102 8.21 14.10 4.21
N LEU A 103 8.23 15.42 4.31
CA LEU A 103 7.41 16.29 3.46
C LEU A 103 7.73 16.05 1.98
N VAL A 104 9.03 16.10 1.63
CA VAL A 104 9.45 15.86 0.24
C VAL A 104 9.19 14.41 -0.19
N LEU A 105 9.44 13.42 0.67
CA LEU A 105 9.09 12.03 0.41
C LEU A 105 7.58 11.83 0.28
N GLY A 106 6.75 12.53 1.04
CA GLY A 106 5.29 12.50 0.92
C GLY A 106 4.80 13.01 -0.44
N ILE A 107 5.39 14.10 -0.93
CA ILE A 107 5.15 14.61 -2.30
C ILE A 107 5.59 13.57 -3.34
N ALA A 108 6.79 12.99 -3.15
CA ALA A 108 7.31 11.95 -4.03
C ALA A 108 6.39 10.72 -4.06
N MET A 109 5.88 10.29 -2.89
CA MET A 109 4.93 9.18 -2.77
C MET A 109 3.61 9.47 -3.48
N ALA A 110 3.06 10.69 -3.34
CA ALA A 110 1.85 11.09 -4.05
C ALA A 110 2.02 11.02 -5.58
N ALA A 111 3.19 11.44 -6.06
CA ALA A 111 3.51 11.53 -7.48
C ALA A 111 4.02 10.21 -8.08
N GLY A 112 4.53 9.27 -7.26
CA GLY A 112 5.29 8.13 -7.75
C GLY A 112 4.77 6.75 -7.34
N LEU A 113 3.81 6.64 -6.42
CA LEU A 113 3.22 5.37 -6.03
C LEU A 113 2.04 4.98 -6.93
N TYR A 114 1.29 3.96 -6.50
CA TYR A 114 0.27 3.28 -7.30
C TYR A 114 -0.74 4.21 -7.98
N GLU A 115 -1.24 5.24 -7.29
CA GLU A 115 -2.30 6.09 -7.81
C GLU A 115 -1.85 6.80 -9.10
N ALA A 116 -0.65 7.36 -9.11
CA ALA A 116 -0.09 8.04 -10.28
C ALA A 116 0.21 7.06 -11.43
N ALA A 117 0.75 5.87 -11.11
CA ALA A 117 1.00 4.83 -12.11
C ALA A 117 -0.30 4.28 -12.70
N PHE A 118 -1.35 4.09 -11.88
CA PHE A 118 -2.66 3.62 -12.34
C PHE A 118 -3.36 4.65 -13.21
N ALA A 119 -3.32 5.94 -12.84
CA ALA A 119 -3.85 7.02 -13.65
C ALA A 119 -3.17 7.05 -15.03
N SER A 120 -1.83 6.96 -15.07
CA SER A 120 -1.06 6.90 -16.31
C SER A 120 -1.44 5.71 -17.19
N LEU A 121 -1.56 4.50 -16.60
CA LEU A 121 -1.95 3.30 -17.34
C LEU A 121 -3.41 3.37 -17.82
N THR A 122 -4.30 3.96 -17.04
CA THR A 122 -5.70 4.14 -17.42
C THR A 122 -5.81 5.11 -18.58
N ARG A 123 -5.05 6.21 -18.55
CA ARG A 123 -4.96 7.14 -19.66
C ARG A 123 -4.44 6.48 -20.94
N MET A 124 -3.43 5.61 -20.83
CA MET A 124 -2.80 4.92 -21.97
C MET A 124 -3.67 3.79 -22.57
N TYR A 125 -4.42 3.08 -21.73
CA TYR A 125 -5.08 1.82 -22.14
C TYR A 125 -6.60 1.81 -21.95
N GLY A 126 -7.20 2.86 -21.37
CA GLY A 126 -8.64 2.95 -21.09
C GLY A 126 -9.16 1.71 -20.34
N HIS A 127 -10.26 1.14 -20.81
CA HIS A 127 -10.84 -0.11 -20.27
C HIS A 127 -9.87 -1.29 -20.27
N GLY A 128 -8.86 -1.28 -21.14
CA GLY A 128 -7.81 -2.30 -21.20
C GLY A 128 -6.73 -2.19 -20.11
N SER A 129 -6.73 -1.15 -19.26
CA SER A 129 -5.71 -0.91 -18.24
C SER A 129 -5.66 -1.96 -17.13
N ARG A 130 -6.77 -2.67 -16.88
CA ARG A 130 -6.92 -3.64 -15.78
C ARG A 130 -5.76 -4.66 -15.71
N GLY A 131 -5.40 -5.27 -16.85
CA GLY A 131 -4.31 -6.24 -16.88
C GLY A 131 -2.93 -5.62 -16.63
N ALA A 132 -2.71 -4.36 -17.04
CA ALA A 132 -1.47 -3.64 -16.79
C ALA A 132 -1.36 -3.24 -15.32
N ILE A 133 -2.44 -2.74 -14.71
CA ILE A 133 -2.54 -2.42 -13.28
C ILE A 133 -2.25 -3.67 -12.45
N THR A 134 -2.88 -4.81 -12.76
CA THR A 134 -2.59 -6.09 -12.09
C THR A 134 -1.12 -6.45 -12.23
N GLY A 135 -0.53 -6.33 -13.42
CA GLY A 135 0.88 -6.66 -13.65
C GLY A 135 1.84 -5.84 -12.79
N ILE A 136 1.66 -4.52 -12.71
CA ILE A 136 2.52 -3.68 -11.87
C ILE A 136 2.32 -3.94 -10.38
N THR A 137 1.09 -4.25 -9.93
CA THR A 137 0.83 -4.57 -8.52
C THR A 137 1.43 -5.93 -8.11
N LEU A 138 1.49 -6.89 -9.02
CA LEU A 138 2.18 -8.16 -8.77
C LEU A 138 3.68 -7.95 -8.58
N LEU A 139 4.33 -7.17 -9.45
CA LEU A 139 5.76 -6.86 -9.33
C LEU A 139 6.07 -6.06 -8.07
N ALA A 140 5.33 -5.00 -7.81
CA ALA A 140 5.52 -4.19 -6.62
C ALA A 140 5.09 -4.90 -5.32
N GLY A 141 4.39 -6.01 -5.40
CA GLY A 141 4.16 -6.91 -4.27
C GLY A 141 5.44 -7.45 -3.63
N PHE A 142 6.55 -7.46 -4.39
CA PHE A 142 7.87 -7.85 -3.89
C PHE A 142 8.67 -6.70 -3.26
N ALA A 143 8.10 -5.50 -3.13
CA ALA A 143 8.83 -4.34 -2.62
C ALA A 143 9.37 -4.55 -1.19
N SER A 144 8.63 -5.18 -0.28
CA SER A 144 9.12 -5.53 1.05
C SER A 144 10.17 -6.64 1.02
N THR A 145 9.97 -7.64 0.15
CA THR A 145 10.88 -8.78 -0.04
C THR A 145 12.27 -8.34 -0.50
N ILE A 146 12.33 -7.34 -1.35
CA ILE A 146 13.58 -6.77 -1.86
C ILE A 146 14.06 -5.63 -0.94
N GLY A 147 13.15 -4.75 -0.54
CA GLY A 147 13.46 -3.51 0.17
C GLY A 147 14.05 -3.72 1.55
N TRP A 148 13.50 -4.64 2.35
CA TRP A 148 14.02 -4.88 3.70
C TRP A 148 15.41 -5.50 3.70
N PRO A 149 15.70 -6.62 3.00
CA PRO A 149 17.05 -7.15 2.93
C PRO A 149 18.06 -6.17 2.30
N ALA A 150 17.65 -5.47 1.24
CA ALA A 150 18.54 -4.49 0.60
C ALA A 150 18.85 -3.31 1.53
N SER A 151 17.84 -2.78 2.24
CA SER A 151 18.05 -1.71 3.22
C SER A 151 18.93 -2.16 4.39
N ALA A 152 18.78 -3.40 4.87
CA ALA A 152 19.59 -3.97 5.94
C ALA A 152 21.05 -4.16 5.49
N LEU A 153 21.26 -4.65 4.25
CA LEU A 153 22.61 -4.79 3.68
C LEU A 153 23.30 -3.44 3.50
N LEU A 154 22.57 -2.45 2.96
CA LEU A 154 23.10 -1.10 2.75
C LEU A 154 23.41 -0.42 4.10
N GLU A 155 22.55 -0.59 5.09
CA GLU A 155 22.76 -0.05 6.44
C GLU A 155 23.99 -0.66 7.10
N HIS A 156 24.13 -1.99 7.04
CA HIS A 156 25.30 -2.68 7.57
C HIS A 156 26.61 -2.24 6.89
N SER A 157 26.59 -1.97 5.58
CA SER A 157 27.79 -1.64 4.80
C SER A 157 28.17 -0.17 4.85
N PHE A 158 27.21 0.76 4.89
CA PHE A 158 27.41 2.19 4.69
C PHE A 158 26.72 3.05 5.76
N GLY A 159 26.11 2.42 6.78
CA GLY A 159 25.25 3.08 7.73
C GLY A 159 23.93 3.58 7.10
N TRP A 160 23.01 4.05 7.93
CA TRP A 160 21.69 4.46 7.48
C TRP A 160 21.71 5.65 6.50
N ARG A 161 22.67 6.60 6.67
CA ARG A 161 22.85 7.72 5.73
C ARG A 161 23.28 7.23 4.36
N GLY A 162 24.26 6.34 4.31
CA GLY A 162 24.72 5.72 3.07
C GLY A 162 23.64 4.89 2.38
N ALA A 163 22.80 4.18 3.15
CA ALA A 163 21.65 3.45 2.62
C ALA A 163 20.65 4.40 1.93
N CYS A 164 20.34 5.54 2.54
CA CYS A 164 19.46 6.55 1.93
C CYS A 164 20.06 7.12 0.63
N LEU A 165 21.36 7.42 0.61
CA LEU A 165 22.03 7.91 -0.59
C LEU A 165 22.09 6.85 -1.71
N ALA A 166 22.27 5.58 -1.36
CA ALA A 166 22.20 4.48 -2.33
C ALA A 166 20.81 4.36 -2.96
N TRP A 167 19.75 4.44 -2.16
CA TRP A 167 18.37 4.48 -2.66
C TRP A 167 18.12 5.71 -3.54
N ALA A 168 18.63 6.89 -3.18
CA ALA A 168 18.55 8.10 -4.00
C ALA A 168 19.23 7.90 -5.36
N GLY A 169 20.43 7.31 -5.39
CA GLY A 169 21.12 6.94 -6.61
C GLY A 169 20.34 5.99 -7.48
N MET A 170 19.67 4.99 -6.90
CA MET A 170 18.80 4.06 -7.65
C MET A 170 17.60 4.76 -8.29
N HIS A 171 17.02 5.77 -7.64
CA HIS A 171 15.96 6.57 -8.25
C HIS A 171 16.45 7.34 -9.47
N LEU A 172 17.66 7.92 -9.41
CA LEU A 172 18.22 8.67 -10.54
C LEU A 172 18.70 7.76 -11.67
N CYS A 173 19.39 6.66 -11.34
CA CYS A 173 20.03 5.80 -12.32
C CYS A 173 19.10 4.72 -12.91
N VAL A 174 18.07 4.32 -12.18
CA VAL A 174 17.15 3.25 -12.60
C VAL A 174 15.72 3.76 -12.72
N GLY A 175 15.17 4.36 -11.66
CA GLY A 175 13.78 4.78 -11.62
C GLY A 175 13.43 5.82 -12.68
N LEU A 176 14.21 6.90 -12.74
CA LEU A 176 13.99 8.00 -13.69
C LEU A 176 14.11 7.54 -15.16
N PRO A 177 15.17 6.84 -15.58
CA PRO A 177 15.27 6.35 -16.96
C PRO A 177 14.15 5.38 -17.35
N LEU A 178 13.77 4.47 -16.45
CA LEU A 178 12.69 3.51 -16.72
C LEU A 178 11.34 4.21 -16.89
N ASN A 179 11.00 5.17 -16.03
CA ASN A 179 9.75 5.93 -16.16
C ASN A 179 9.77 6.81 -17.42
N ALA A 180 10.89 7.47 -17.71
CA ALA A 180 11.04 8.30 -18.91
C ALA A 180 10.89 7.48 -20.19
N TRP A 181 11.41 6.26 -20.20
CA TRP A 181 11.30 5.33 -21.31
C TRP A 181 9.90 4.72 -21.45
N ALA A 182 9.32 4.24 -20.34
CA ALA A 182 8.02 3.56 -20.34
C ALA A 182 6.89 4.48 -20.82
N LEU A 183 6.96 5.77 -20.50
CA LEU A 183 5.92 6.76 -20.80
C LEU A 183 6.30 7.70 -21.95
N ARG A 184 7.37 7.41 -22.72
CA ARG A 184 7.81 8.29 -23.82
C ARG A 184 6.77 8.49 -24.91
N ASP A 185 5.98 7.44 -25.20
CA ASP A 185 4.98 7.42 -26.25
C ASP A 185 3.55 7.43 -25.66
N GLU A 186 3.38 8.02 -24.47
CA GLU A 186 2.08 8.11 -23.82
C GLU A 186 1.12 8.94 -24.68
N LYS A 187 0.12 8.28 -25.24
CA LYS A 187 -0.99 8.92 -25.96
C LYS A 187 -2.26 8.64 -25.20
N SER A 188 -3.12 9.65 -25.05
CA SER A 188 -4.43 9.45 -24.44
C SER A 188 -5.32 8.64 -25.40
N VAL A 189 -5.90 7.56 -24.87
CA VAL A 189 -6.97 6.81 -25.53
C VAL A 189 -8.34 7.39 -25.16
N LEU A 190 -8.40 8.19 -24.09
CA LEU A 190 -9.63 8.90 -23.69
C LEU A 190 -9.86 10.05 -24.66
N ARG A 191 -10.72 9.82 -25.64
CA ARG A 191 -11.28 10.85 -26.52
C ARG A 191 -12.50 11.44 -25.80
N ASP A 192 -12.53 12.78 -25.79
CA ASP A 192 -13.61 13.68 -25.44
C ASP A 192 -13.92 13.87 -23.95
N ALA A 193 -13.73 15.13 -23.53
CA ALA A 193 -14.08 15.69 -22.23
C ALA A 193 -15.58 15.59 -21.89
N GLY A 194 -16.43 15.14 -22.80
CA GLY A 194 -17.86 15.00 -22.61
C GLY A 194 -18.28 13.87 -21.69
N ASP A 195 -17.43 12.84 -21.48
CA ASP A 195 -17.71 11.73 -20.56
C ASP A 195 -17.35 12.03 -19.10
N ILE A 196 -16.63 13.12 -18.85
CA ILE A 196 -16.20 13.54 -17.51
C ILE A 196 -17.25 14.45 -16.83
N GLU A 197 -18.13 15.08 -17.60
CA GLU A 197 -19.05 16.14 -17.13
C GLU A 197 -20.37 15.65 -16.55
N ARG A 198 -20.71 14.37 -16.63
CA ARG A 198 -21.78 13.82 -15.79
C ARG A 198 -21.24 13.44 -14.42
N ALA A 199 -20.85 14.44 -13.63
CA ALA A 199 -20.80 14.32 -12.18
C ALA A 199 -22.22 13.99 -11.70
N GLU A 200 -22.60 12.71 -11.75
CA GLU A 200 -23.79 12.22 -11.08
C GLU A 200 -23.74 12.67 -9.62
N ALA A 201 -24.84 13.16 -9.11
CA ALA A 201 -24.95 13.59 -7.71
C ALA A 201 -24.29 12.55 -6.81
N LEU A 202 -23.38 13.01 -5.95
CA LEU A 202 -22.61 12.11 -5.08
C LEU A 202 -23.58 11.17 -4.35
N PRO A 203 -23.39 9.85 -4.40
CA PRO A 203 -24.32 8.89 -3.84
C PRO A 203 -24.53 9.17 -2.35
N THR A 204 -25.78 9.18 -1.88
CA THR A 204 -26.12 9.36 -0.47
C THR A 204 -25.56 8.20 0.36
N TRP A 205 -25.11 8.50 1.58
CA TRP A 205 -24.65 7.47 2.50
C TRP A 205 -25.80 6.58 2.96
N ASN A 206 -25.60 5.28 2.91
CA ASN A 206 -26.49 4.28 3.47
C ASN A 206 -25.73 3.39 4.49
N ASN A 207 -26.44 2.60 5.28
CA ASN A 207 -25.84 1.75 6.31
C ASN A 207 -24.74 0.82 5.76
N SER A 208 -24.96 0.23 4.59
CA SER A 208 -23.95 -0.65 3.98
C SER A 208 -22.69 0.09 3.58
N MET A 209 -22.77 1.36 3.15
CA MET A 209 -21.61 2.20 2.86
C MET A 209 -20.82 2.55 4.13
N TRP A 210 -21.51 2.87 5.24
CA TRP A 210 -20.86 3.12 6.53
C TRP A 210 -20.15 1.87 7.05
N VAL A 211 -20.80 0.72 7.00
CA VAL A 211 -20.19 -0.57 7.37
C VAL A 211 -18.97 -0.85 6.52
N LEU A 212 -19.06 -0.66 5.21
CA LEU A 212 -17.95 -0.92 4.30
C LEU A 212 -16.77 0.06 4.50
N ALA A 213 -17.06 1.35 4.77
CA ALA A 213 -16.07 2.34 5.12
C ALA A 213 -15.34 1.98 6.43
N PHE A 214 -16.09 1.52 7.45
CA PHE A 214 -15.51 1.02 8.69
C PHE A 214 -14.62 -0.21 8.45
N VAL A 215 -15.11 -1.20 7.69
CA VAL A 215 -14.36 -2.42 7.35
C VAL A 215 -13.04 -2.06 6.64
N PHE A 216 -13.11 -1.18 5.65
CA PHE A 216 -11.90 -0.76 4.91
C PHE A 216 -10.92 0.05 5.76
N THR A 217 -11.45 0.85 6.70
CA THR A 217 -10.62 1.59 7.64
C THR A 217 -9.92 0.64 8.60
N ALA A 218 -10.66 -0.22 9.30
CA ALA A 218 -10.13 -1.14 10.28
C ALA A 218 -9.11 -2.12 9.66
N SER A 219 -9.51 -2.81 8.58
CA SER A 219 -8.62 -3.74 7.85
C SER A 219 -7.42 -3.01 7.24
N GLY A 220 -7.62 -1.78 6.77
CA GLY A 220 -6.58 -0.93 6.20
C GLY A 220 -5.55 -0.50 7.22
N MET A 221 -5.98 -0.10 8.41
CA MET A 221 -5.09 0.25 9.53
C MET A 221 -4.23 -0.94 9.93
N VAL A 222 -4.83 -2.13 10.07
CA VAL A 222 -4.09 -3.36 10.41
C VAL A 222 -3.08 -3.69 9.32
N THR A 223 -3.50 -3.69 8.05
CA THR A 223 -2.62 -4.04 6.92
C THR A 223 -1.44 -3.08 6.80
N ILE A 224 -1.69 -1.76 6.79
CA ILE A 224 -0.65 -0.73 6.58
C ILE A 224 0.21 -0.57 7.84
N GLY A 225 -0.42 -0.54 9.02
CA GLY A 225 0.30 -0.40 10.28
C GLY A 225 1.26 -1.54 10.54
N LEU A 226 0.83 -2.79 10.33
CA LEU A 226 1.69 -3.96 10.50
C LEU A 226 2.71 -4.10 9.35
N ALA A 227 2.33 -3.83 8.10
CA ALA A 227 3.30 -3.88 7.01
C ALA A 227 4.47 -2.91 7.22
N ALA A 228 4.22 -1.72 7.78
CA ALA A 228 5.29 -0.77 8.12
C ALA A 228 6.15 -1.23 9.31
N ASN A 229 5.58 -1.95 10.26
CA ASN A 229 6.21 -2.29 11.55
C ASN A 229 6.52 -3.79 11.73
N LEU A 230 6.38 -4.61 10.69
CA LEU A 230 6.43 -6.05 10.83
C LEU A 230 7.76 -6.59 11.40
N PRO A 231 8.94 -6.14 10.93
CA PRO A 231 10.21 -6.52 11.56
C PRO A 231 10.29 -6.09 13.03
N LEU A 232 9.82 -4.88 13.37
CA LEU A 232 9.81 -4.37 14.72
C LEU A 232 8.92 -5.23 15.65
N LEU A 233 7.74 -5.62 15.18
CA LEU A 233 6.85 -6.53 15.90
C LEU A 233 7.53 -7.88 16.17
N PHE A 234 8.20 -8.47 15.18
CA PHE A 234 8.85 -9.77 15.33
C PHE A 234 10.03 -9.73 16.31
N VAL A 235 10.77 -8.63 16.34
CA VAL A 235 11.79 -8.39 17.37
C VAL A 235 11.14 -8.26 18.75
N ALA A 236 10.01 -7.57 18.87
CA ALA A 236 9.27 -7.45 20.13
C ALA A 236 8.70 -8.80 20.63
N VAL A 237 8.47 -9.76 19.74
CA VAL A 237 8.09 -11.16 20.06
C VAL A 237 9.31 -11.99 20.50
N GLY A 238 10.54 -11.48 20.33
CA GLY A 238 11.78 -12.16 20.70
C GLY A 238 12.56 -12.80 19.54
N ALA A 239 12.20 -12.53 18.29
CA ALA A 239 13.01 -12.95 17.16
C ALA A 239 14.29 -12.11 17.06
N SER A 240 15.41 -12.72 16.63
CA SER A 240 16.60 -11.94 16.30
C SER A 240 16.36 -11.00 15.11
N PRO A 241 17.03 -9.85 15.01
CA PRO A 241 16.82 -8.90 13.91
C PRO A 241 16.94 -9.54 12.51
N PRO A 242 17.93 -10.40 12.20
CA PRO A 242 18.00 -11.10 10.92
C PRO A 242 16.82 -12.03 10.68
N ALA A 243 16.39 -12.79 11.69
CA ALA A 243 15.23 -13.69 11.60
C ALA A 243 13.93 -12.89 11.40
N ALA A 244 13.77 -11.77 12.08
CA ALA A 244 12.63 -10.87 11.94
C ALA A 244 12.51 -10.31 10.50
N ILE A 245 13.62 -9.85 9.92
CA ILE A 245 13.66 -9.35 8.54
C ILE A 245 13.36 -10.49 7.55
N ALA A 246 13.98 -11.67 7.73
CA ALA A 246 13.75 -12.82 6.87
C ALA A 246 12.28 -13.27 6.89
N ALA A 247 11.68 -13.40 8.07
CA ALA A 247 10.27 -13.77 8.21
C ALA A 247 9.33 -12.70 7.64
N ALA A 248 9.58 -11.43 7.92
CA ALA A 248 8.78 -10.32 7.40
C ALA A 248 8.85 -10.24 5.86
N SER A 249 9.99 -10.56 5.26
CA SER A 249 10.18 -10.56 3.79
C SER A 249 9.27 -11.56 3.07
N LEU A 250 8.70 -12.54 3.76
CA LEU A 250 7.69 -13.45 3.21
C LEU A 250 6.37 -12.74 2.88
N LEU A 251 6.12 -11.56 3.45
CA LEU A 251 4.89 -10.80 3.25
C LEU A 251 4.59 -10.59 1.75
N GLY A 252 5.57 -10.14 0.98
CA GLY A 252 5.44 -9.87 -0.46
C GLY A 252 5.06 -11.09 -1.29
N PRO A 253 5.86 -12.16 -1.31
CA PRO A 253 5.56 -13.39 -2.04
C PRO A 253 4.20 -13.96 -1.67
N VAL A 254 3.87 -14.02 -0.38
CA VAL A 254 2.59 -14.56 0.09
C VAL A 254 1.41 -13.71 -0.37
N GLN A 255 1.52 -12.38 -0.34
CA GLN A 255 0.48 -11.50 -0.89
C GLN A 255 0.26 -11.76 -2.39
N VAL A 256 1.34 -11.96 -3.16
CA VAL A 256 1.25 -12.25 -4.59
C VAL A 256 0.57 -13.60 -4.83
N VAL A 257 0.98 -14.65 -4.13
CA VAL A 257 0.37 -15.98 -4.21
C VAL A 257 -1.11 -15.93 -3.84
N ALA A 258 -1.46 -15.27 -2.73
CA ALA A 258 -2.85 -15.11 -2.30
C ALA A 258 -3.72 -14.41 -3.34
N ARG A 259 -3.21 -13.36 -4.00
CA ARG A 259 -3.91 -12.66 -5.10
C ARG A 259 -4.11 -13.56 -6.31
N ILE A 260 -3.13 -14.37 -6.68
CA ILE A 260 -3.24 -15.32 -7.79
C ILE A 260 -4.29 -16.38 -7.47
N LEU A 261 -4.25 -16.95 -6.27
CA LEU A 261 -5.20 -17.96 -5.82
C LEU A 261 -6.63 -17.41 -5.78
N GLU A 262 -6.84 -16.22 -5.22
CA GLU A 262 -8.13 -15.56 -5.18
C GLU A 262 -8.66 -15.26 -6.59
N PHE A 263 -7.81 -14.73 -7.47
CA PHE A 263 -8.20 -14.50 -8.86
C PHE A 263 -8.59 -15.79 -9.57
N SER A 264 -7.89 -16.88 -9.33
CA SER A 264 -8.20 -18.20 -9.89
C SER A 264 -9.51 -18.78 -9.33
N ALA A 265 -9.79 -18.51 -8.06
CA ALA A 265 -10.99 -18.97 -7.36
C ALA A 265 -12.23 -18.05 -7.56
N ARG A 266 -12.11 -16.94 -8.30
CA ARG A 266 -13.15 -15.89 -8.46
C ARG A 266 -14.51 -16.39 -8.95
N HIS A 267 -14.56 -17.56 -9.60
CA HIS A 267 -15.80 -18.20 -10.07
C HIS A 267 -16.48 -19.04 -8.98
N ARG A 268 -15.77 -19.38 -7.91
CA ARG A 268 -16.22 -20.24 -6.81
C ARG A 268 -16.45 -19.49 -5.52
N ILE A 269 -15.69 -18.40 -5.29
CA ILE A 269 -15.73 -17.60 -4.07
C ILE A 269 -16.23 -16.20 -4.44
N ASP A 270 -17.29 -15.74 -3.80
CA ASP A 270 -17.76 -14.37 -3.97
C ASP A 270 -16.91 -13.36 -3.20
N PRO A 271 -16.91 -12.06 -3.60
CA PRO A 271 -16.07 -11.04 -2.96
C PRO A 271 -16.34 -10.84 -1.47
N LEU A 272 -17.55 -11.13 -0.98
CA LEU A 272 -17.89 -10.99 0.44
C LEU A 272 -17.29 -12.15 1.25
N ALA A 273 -17.38 -13.38 0.73
CA ALA A 273 -16.73 -14.55 1.33
C ALA A 273 -15.19 -14.37 1.36
N SER A 274 -14.60 -13.86 0.27
CA SER A 274 -13.17 -13.54 0.19
C SER A 274 -12.76 -12.53 1.26
N ALA A 275 -13.53 -11.44 1.43
CA ALA A 275 -13.27 -10.43 2.47
C ALA A 275 -13.37 -11.02 3.89
N ARG A 276 -14.33 -11.92 4.14
CA ARG A 276 -14.48 -12.62 5.43
C ARG A 276 -13.28 -13.51 5.72
N ILE A 277 -12.88 -14.35 4.77
CA ILE A 277 -11.68 -15.21 4.90
C ILE A 277 -10.44 -14.34 5.21
N ALA A 278 -10.24 -13.29 4.45
CA ALA A 278 -9.09 -12.40 4.61
C ALA A 278 -9.01 -11.79 6.02
N ASN A 279 -10.14 -11.38 6.60
CA ASN A 279 -10.18 -10.81 7.96
C ASN A 279 -10.03 -11.85 9.07
N VAL A 280 -10.23 -13.16 8.82
CA VAL A 280 -9.96 -14.25 9.77
C VAL A 280 -8.47 -14.60 9.82
N LEU A 281 -7.76 -14.51 8.71
CA LEU A 281 -6.36 -14.96 8.63
C LEU A 281 -5.43 -14.19 9.56
N HIS A 282 -5.66 -12.89 9.79
CA HIS A 282 -4.83 -12.10 10.71
C HIS A 282 -5.00 -12.50 12.18
N PRO A 283 -6.22 -12.57 12.77
CA PRO A 283 -6.41 -13.07 14.14
C PRO A 283 -5.89 -14.50 14.34
N LEU A 284 -6.05 -15.36 13.33
CA LEU A 284 -5.50 -16.70 13.37
C LEU A 284 -3.96 -16.68 13.47
N GLY A 285 -3.31 -15.85 12.67
CA GLY A 285 -1.86 -15.65 12.77
C GLY A 285 -1.43 -15.11 14.13
N ALA A 286 -2.18 -14.14 14.68
CA ALA A 286 -1.91 -13.60 16.01
C ALA A 286 -2.03 -14.66 17.10
N ALA A 287 -3.01 -15.56 17.01
CA ALA A 287 -3.14 -16.70 17.92
C ALA A 287 -1.96 -17.64 17.79
N VAL A 288 -1.47 -17.91 16.58
CA VAL A 288 -0.27 -18.73 16.35
C VAL A 288 0.96 -18.14 17.06
N ILE A 289 1.20 -16.81 16.93
CA ILE A 289 2.31 -16.16 17.66
C ILE A 289 2.09 -16.19 19.16
N ALA A 290 0.87 -15.97 19.65
CA ALA A 290 0.57 -15.99 21.08
C ALA A 290 0.89 -17.35 21.72
N LEU A 291 0.72 -18.44 20.98
CA LEU A 291 1.00 -19.81 21.45
C LEU A 291 2.45 -20.25 21.22
N GLY A 292 3.06 -19.85 20.10
CA GLY A 292 4.35 -20.39 19.67
C GLY A 292 5.53 -19.41 19.80
N GLY A 293 5.28 -18.11 20.03
CA GLY A 293 6.33 -17.11 20.21
C GLY A 293 7.20 -16.87 18.96
N ALA A 294 8.48 -16.54 19.18
CA ALA A 294 9.43 -16.20 18.13
C ALA A 294 9.64 -17.30 17.04
N PRO A 295 9.65 -18.60 17.35
CA PRO A 295 9.82 -19.62 16.31
C PRO A 295 8.77 -19.63 15.20
N VAL A 296 7.58 -19.10 15.46
CA VAL A 296 6.46 -19.16 14.50
C VAL A 296 6.14 -17.83 13.81
N VAL A 297 7.02 -16.82 13.90
CA VAL A 297 6.81 -15.51 13.26
C VAL A 297 6.63 -15.62 11.74
N ALA A 298 7.26 -16.59 11.09
CA ALA A 298 7.08 -16.87 9.67
C ALA A 298 5.65 -17.33 9.34
N ALA A 299 5.03 -18.15 10.19
CA ALA A 299 3.64 -18.58 10.04
C ALA A 299 2.68 -17.38 10.13
N PHE A 300 2.92 -16.46 11.07
CA PHE A 300 2.17 -15.20 11.12
C PHE A 300 2.33 -14.40 9.83
N ALA A 301 3.57 -14.23 9.33
CA ALA A 301 3.83 -13.50 8.09
C ALA A 301 3.05 -14.09 6.91
N VAL A 302 2.95 -15.43 6.84
CA VAL A 302 2.17 -16.13 5.81
C VAL A 302 0.67 -15.86 5.99
N LEU A 303 0.11 -16.05 7.17
CA LEU A 303 -1.32 -15.86 7.40
C LEU A 303 -1.75 -14.40 7.21
N HIS A 304 -1.03 -13.48 7.83
CA HIS A 304 -1.29 -12.04 7.68
C HIS A 304 -1.08 -11.56 6.24
N GLY A 305 -0.01 -12.03 5.58
CA GLY A 305 0.29 -11.71 4.18
C GLY A 305 -0.80 -12.20 3.23
N ALA A 306 -1.29 -13.42 3.41
CA ALA A 306 -2.38 -13.96 2.61
C ALA A 306 -3.66 -13.12 2.76
N GLY A 307 -4.06 -12.81 4.00
CA GLY A 307 -5.20 -11.94 4.28
C GLY A 307 -5.05 -10.56 3.64
N SER A 308 -3.88 -9.92 3.79
CA SER A 308 -3.58 -8.61 3.21
C SER A 308 -3.62 -8.63 1.67
N GLY A 309 -3.13 -9.71 1.06
CA GLY A 309 -3.19 -9.93 -0.39
C GLY A 309 -4.63 -9.98 -0.90
N MET A 310 -5.48 -10.77 -0.26
CA MET A 310 -6.91 -10.89 -0.58
C MET A 310 -7.64 -9.56 -0.37
N LEU A 311 -7.41 -8.84 0.73
CA LEU A 311 -8.04 -7.54 1.02
C LEU A 311 -7.73 -6.50 -0.07
N THR A 312 -6.59 -6.58 -0.71
CA THR A 312 -6.26 -5.66 -1.82
C THR A 312 -7.21 -5.83 -3.00
N ILE A 313 -7.62 -7.06 -3.31
CA ILE A 313 -8.59 -7.35 -4.38
C ILE A 313 -10.01 -6.99 -3.93
N THR A 314 -10.39 -7.37 -2.71
CA THR A 314 -11.74 -7.14 -2.20
C THR A 314 -12.10 -5.67 -2.06
N ARG A 315 -11.12 -4.78 -1.82
CA ARG A 315 -11.36 -3.32 -1.82
C ARG A 315 -11.95 -2.80 -3.13
N GLY A 316 -11.58 -3.41 -4.26
CA GLY A 316 -12.15 -3.07 -5.56
C GLY A 316 -13.40 -3.88 -5.92
N THR A 317 -13.38 -5.17 -5.63
CA THR A 317 -14.44 -6.08 -6.10
C THR A 317 -15.69 -6.09 -5.23
N LEU A 318 -15.57 -5.85 -3.92
CA LEU A 318 -16.71 -5.88 -3.00
C LEU A 318 -17.67 -4.69 -3.20
N PRO A 319 -17.21 -3.42 -3.35
CA PRO A 319 -18.12 -2.33 -3.71
C PRO A 319 -18.80 -2.54 -5.05
N LEU A 320 -18.07 -3.08 -6.04
CA LEU A 320 -18.64 -3.41 -7.35
C LEU A 320 -19.72 -4.49 -7.25
N ALA A 321 -19.53 -5.48 -6.39
CA ALA A 321 -20.48 -6.55 -6.17
C ALA A 321 -21.74 -6.09 -5.42
N LEU A 322 -21.62 -5.12 -4.51
CA LEU A 322 -22.71 -4.59 -3.71
C LEU A 322 -23.55 -3.55 -4.46
N TYR A 323 -22.91 -2.71 -5.26
CA TYR A 323 -23.56 -1.50 -5.79
C TYR A 323 -23.55 -1.41 -7.33
N GLY A 324 -22.97 -2.37 -8.03
CA GLY A 324 -22.84 -2.33 -9.48
C GLY A 324 -21.82 -1.31 -10.00
N PRO A 325 -21.71 -1.17 -11.33
CA PRO A 325 -20.71 -0.32 -11.97
C PRO A 325 -21.06 1.18 -12.02
N HIS A 326 -22.36 1.54 -11.96
CA HIS A 326 -22.80 2.92 -12.07
C HIS A 326 -22.32 3.77 -10.87
N GLY A 327 -21.69 4.92 -11.11
CA GLY A 327 -21.17 5.79 -10.06
C GLY A 327 -20.09 5.11 -9.17
N TYR A 328 -19.45 4.05 -9.66
CA TYR A 328 -18.49 3.24 -8.91
C TYR A 328 -17.34 4.07 -8.37
N GLY A 329 -16.71 4.91 -9.21
CA GLY A 329 -15.55 5.71 -8.81
C GLY A 329 -15.87 6.68 -7.67
N ALA A 330 -16.97 7.43 -7.77
CA ALA A 330 -17.40 8.37 -6.74
C ALA A 330 -17.75 7.65 -5.43
N ARG A 331 -18.41 6.48 -5.52
CA ARG A 331 -18.78 5.67 -4.36
C ARG A 331 -17.58 5.08 -3.66
N VAL A 332 -16.67 4.46 -4.40
CA VAL A 332 -15.42 3.90 -3.85
C VAL A 332 -14.55 5.00 -3.26
N GLY A 333 -14.44 6.15 -3.92
CA GLY A 333 -13.71 7.30 -3.39
C GLY A 333 -14.22 7.76 -2.03
N ARG A 334 -15.54 7.83 -1.84
CA ARG A 334 -16.18 8.17 -0.55
C ARG A 334 -15.93 7.13 0.52
N ILE A 335 -16.15 5.85 0.20
CA ILE A 335 -15.94 4.74 1.13
C ILE A 335 -14.46 4.66 1.55
N ALA A 336 -13.53 4.96 0.65
CA ALA A 336 -12.10 4.90 0.92
C ALA A 336 -11.57 6.13 1.69
N ALA A 337 -12.29 7.26 1.73
CA ALA A 337 -11.79 8.48 2.36
C ALA A 337 -11.43 8.31 3.85
N PRO A 338 -12.31 7.75 4.73
CA PRO A 338 -11.93 7.48 6.12
C PRO A 338 -10.78 6.48 6.23
N ALA A 339 -10.74 5.48 5.33
CA ALA A 339 -9.68 4.48 5.33
C ALA A 339 -8.30 5.10 5.03
N ARG A 340 -8.22 6.11 4.16
CA ARG A 340 -6.95 6.83 3.89
C ARG A 340 -6.42 7.53 5.13
N VAL A 341 -7.29 8.18 5.91
CA VAL A 341 -6.91 8.83 7.16
C VAL A 341 -6.39 7.79 8.17
N GLY A 342 -7.15 6.72 8.39
CA GLY A 342 -6.74 5.65 9.29
C GLY A 342 -5.42 5.00 8.87
N GLN A 343 -5.24 4.75 7.57
CA GLN A 343 -4.01 4.18 7.01
C GLN A 343 -2.80 5.12 7.17
N ALA A 344 -2.97 6.43 6.99
CA ALA A 344 -1.90 7.40 7.20
C ALA A 344 -1.43 7.43 8.66
N LEU A 345 -2.34 7.33 9.62
CA LEU A 345 -2.01 7.34 11.05
C LEU A 345 -1.49 5.99 11.57
N SER A 346 -1.82 4.88 10.90
CA SER A 346 -1.58 3.53 11.42
C SER A 346 -0.09 3.18 11.65
N PRO A 347 0.90 3.59 10.84
CA PRO A 347 2.31 3.28 11.13
C PRO A 347 2.75 3.85 12.47
N PHE A 348 2.37 5.06 12.79
CA PHE A 348 2.68 5.68 14.08
C PHE A 348 1.94 5.01 15.24
N ILE A 349 0.63 4.82 15.12
CA ILE A 349 -0.19 4.18 16.16
C ILE A 349 0.36 2.80 16.50
N PHE A 350 0.66 1.97 15.50
CA PHE A 350 1.20 0.62 15.70
C PHE A 350 2.62 0.65 16.25
N SER A 351 3.47 1.59 15.83
CA SER A 351 4.81 1.74 16.41
C SER A 351 4.76 2.08 17.90
N VAL A 352 3.90 3.01 18.30
CA VAL A 352 3.68 3.35 19.73
C VAL A 352 3.12 2.14 20.49
N ALA A 353 2.16 1.44 19.92
CA ALA A 353 1.56 0.26 20.53
C ALA A 353 2.61 -0.86 20.72
N ILE A 354 3.43 -1.15 19.72
CA ILE A 354 4.51 -2.14 19.81
C ILE A 354 5.53 -1.73 20.87
N ALA A 355 5.95 -0.45 20.90
CA ALA A 355 6.93 0.04 21.87
C ALA A 355 6.43 -0.04 23.31
N LYS A 356 5.13 0.19 23.57
CA LYS A 356 4.55 0.19 24.91
C LYS A 356 3.97 -1.16 25.35
N LEU A 357 3.41 -1.91 24.44
CA LEU A 357 2.62 -3.12 24.73
C LEU A 357 3.26 -4.40 24.16
N GLY A 358 4.31 -4.27 23.35
CA GLY A 358 4.97 -5.41 22.70
C GLY A 358 3.99 -6.28 21.92
N VAL A 359 4.01 -7.58 22.17
CA VAL A 359 3.16 -8.59 21.51
C VAL A 359 1.65 -8.36 21.74
N VAL A 360 1.26 -7.68 22.82
CA VAL A 360 -0.17 -7.38 23.12
C VAL A 360 -0.80 -6.52 22.03
N THR A 361 0.00 -5.80 21.26
CA THR A 361 -0.46 -5.06 20.05
C THR A 361 -1.23 -5.97 19.08
N LEU A 362 -0.90 -7.26 19.02
CA LEU A 362 -1.63 -8.23 18.21
C LEU A 362 -3.07 -8.46 18.68
N ALA A 363 -3.37 -8.28 19.96
CA ALA A 363 -4.74 -8.35 20.46
C ALA A 363 -5.57 -7.16 19.94
N ILE A 364 -4.98 -5.96 19.90
CA ILE A 364 -5.63 -4.75 19.36
C ILE A 364 -5.90 -4.93 17.86
N SER A 365 -4.90 -5.35 17.07
CA SER A 365 -5.07 -5.54 15.64
C SER A 365 -6.04 -6.68 15.32
N SER A 366 -6.05 -7.75 16.11
CA SER A 366 -7.03 -8.82 15.99
C SER A 366 -8.44 -8.36 16.33
N GLY A 367 -8.60 -7.53 17.37
CA GLY A 367 -9.87 -6.90 17.71
C GLY A 367 -10.44 -6.06 16.55
N LEU A 368 -9.60 -5.26 15.90
CA LEU A 368 -9.98 -4.49 14.70
C LEU A 368 -10.41 -5.41 13.54
N SER A 369 -9.67 -6.50 13.30
CA SER A 369 -10.01 -7.46 12.24
C SER A 369 -11.30 -8.22 12.56
N CYS A 370 -11.53 -8.60 13.81
CA CYS A 370 -12.77 -9.23 14.25
C CYS A 370 -13.96 -8.25 14.14
N ALA A 371 -13.78 -6.99 14.51
CA ALA A 371 -14.82 -5.97 14.33
C ALA A 371 -15.15 -5.74 12.84
N ALA A 372 -14.13 -5.72 11.96
CA ALA A 372 -14.34 -5.68 10.52
C ALA A 372 -15.09 -6.93 10.03
N LEU A 373 -14.76 -8.11 10.54
CA LEU A 373 -15.43 -9.36 10.20
C LEU A 373 -16.91 -9.32 10.62
N ILE A 374 -17.23 -8.84 11.81
CA ILE A 374 -18.62 -8.64 12.28
C ILE A 374 -19.37 -7.70 11.32
N GLY A 375 -18.73 -6.57 10.93
CA GLY A 375 -19.31 -5.67 9.92
C GLY A 375 -19.60 -6.36 8.59
N LEU A 376 -18.69 -7.23 8.12
CA LEU A 376 -18.90 -8.01 6.88
C LEU A 376 -20.07 -9.02 6.97
N TYR A 377 -20.41 -9.49 8.16
CA TYR A 377 -21.59 -10.35 8.34
C TYR A 377 -22.91 -9.57 8.29
N GLN A 378 -22.89 -8.26 8.49
CA GLN A 378 -24.06 -7.39 8.32
C GLN A 378 -24.35 -7.09 6.82
N LEU A 379 -23.42 -7.37 5.93
CA LEU A 379 -23.56 -7.16 4.50
C LEU A 379 -24.10 -8.43 3.81
N SER A 380 -24.97 -8.23 2.82
CA SER A 380 -25.47 -9.26 1.93
C SER A 380 -25.34 -8.82 0.48
N LEU A 381 -24.91 -9.72 -0.39
CA LEU A 381 -24.87 -9.45 -1.83
C LEU A 381 -26.30 -9.49 -2.40
N PRO A 382 -26.64 -8.60 -3.37
CA PRO A 382 -27.92 -8.66 -4.09
C PRO A 382 -28.12 -10.03 -4.73
N ARG A 383 -29.34 -10.59 -4.68
CA ARG A 383 -29.66 -11.87 -5.29
C ARG A 383 -29.46 -11.82 -6.81
N LYS A 384 -28.96 -12.91 -7.40
CA LYS A 384 -28.69 -12.99 -8.86
C LYS A 384 -29.90 -12.63 -9.76
N ALA A 385 -31.11 -12.76 -9.27
CA ALA A 385 -32.34 -12.43 -9.99
C ALA A 385 -32.53 -10.91 -10.19
N GLU A 386 -32.11 -10.07 -9.21
CA GLU A 386 -32.23 -8.61 -9.29
C GLU A 386 -31.27 -8.00 -10.30
N ARG A 387 -30.13 -8.63 -10.52
CA ARG A 387 -29.11 -8.19 -11.51
C ARG A 387 -29.54 -8.40 -12.97
N ARG A 388 -30.55 -9.21 -13.24
CA ARG A 388 -31.07 -9.49 -14.60
C ARG A 388 -32.07 -8.44 -15.08
N ASN A 389 -32.69 -7.72 -14.14
CA ASN A 389 -33.68 -6.68 -14.46
C ASN A 389 -33.05 -5.28 -14.62
N GLU A 390 -31.77 -5.10 -14.33
CA GLU A 390 -31.05 -3.83 -14.50
C GLU A 390 -30.12 -3.83 -15.74
N ALA A 391 -30.13 -4.89 -16.53
CA ALA A 391 -29.48 -4.91 -17.84
C ALA A 391 -30.45 -4.36 -18.87
N PRO A 392 -30.11 -3.29 -19.61
CA PRO A 392 -30.97 -2.74 -20.68
C PRO A 392 -31.12 -3.68 -21.85
#